data_b697c0f248966dc3838ff2578ea08895
#
_entry.id   b697c0f248966dc3838ff2578ea08895
#
_cell.length_a   1.000
_cell.length_b   1.000
_cell.length_c   1.000
_cell.angle_alpha   90.00
_cell.angle_beta   90.00
_cell.angle_gamma   90.00
#
_symmetry.space_group_name_H-M   'P 1'
#
loop_
_entity.id
_entity.type
_entity.pdbx_description
1 polymer ?
#
loop_
_entity_poly.entity_id
_entity_poly.type
_entity_poly.pdbx_seq_one_letter_code
_entity_poly.pdbx_strand_id
1 'polypeptide(L)'
;MIVSFNGDHGSGKSTTAKKVAHTLNYPRFYMGQMFRDMAKERNMTVDEFDRICKADASLDKKVDDYILKLAKENKDFIIESRTAWHFIPKSLKIYLKVDEREAAERVFKETDNENRKNESKNYNSEDEILESLKKRKKNDDERYLKHYGLDIRKESNYDLVLDTTNLSIEEVFNKVMEFINSKIEK
;
A
#
# COMPACT_ATOMS: atom_id res chain seq x y z
N MET A 1 -12.21 -5.46 14.48
CA MET A 1 -11.31 -6.23 13.58
C MET A 1 -10.38 -5.28 12.83
N ILE A 2 -9.11 -5.60 12.74
CA ILE A 2 -8.13 -4.82 11.95
C ILE A 2 -7.93 -5.50 10.61
N VAL A 3 -8.01 -4.76 9.51
CA VAL A 3 -7.70 -5.26 8.17
C VAL A 3 -6.50 -4.50 7.61
N SER A 4 -5.43 -5.22 7.30
CA SER A 4 -4.21 -4.64 6.73
C SER A 4 -4.13 -4.93 5.22
N PHE A 5 -3.99 -3.87 4.45
CA PHE A 5 -3.79 -3.94 3.00
C PHE A 5 -2.34 -3.67 2.64
N ASN A 6 -1.75 -4.57 1.89
CA ASN A 6 -0.53 -4.36 1.13
C ASN A 6 -0.79 -4.71 -0.35
N GLY A 7 0.15 -4.45 -1.22
CA GLY A 7 0.01 -4.80 -2.64
C GLY A 7 0.82 -3.91 -3.56
N ASP A 8 0.83 -4.26 -4.82
CA ASP A 8 1.57 -3.57 -5.86
C ASP A 8 1.07 -2.13 -6.08
N HIS A 9 1.93 -1.30 -6.62
CA HIS A 9 1.51 0.01 -7.12
C HIS A 9 0.55 -0.21 -8.30
N GLY A 10 -0.53 0.58 -8.38
CA GLY A 10 -1.54 0.43 -9.43
C GLY A 10 -2.53 -0.72 -9.25
N SER A 11 -2.41 -1.54 -8.18
CA SER A 11 -3.34 -2.66 -7.91
C SER A 11 -4.76 -2.24 -7.47
N GLY A 12 -5.07 -0.95 -7.37
CA GLY A 12 -6.36 -0.47 -6.87
C GLY A 12 -6.52 -0.55 -5.34
N LYS A 13 -5.44 -0.86 -4.61
CA LYS A 13 -5.42 -1.03 -3.15
C LYS A 13 -6.11 0.11 -2.40
N SER A 14 -5.74 1.37 -2.68
CA SER A 14 -6.28 2.51 -1.94
C SER A 14 -7.76 2.74 -2.22
N THR A 15 -8.21 2.49 -3.44
CA THR A 15 -9.61 2.55 -3.82
C THR A 15 -10.43 1.48 -3.10
N THR A 16 -9.92 0.24 -3.10
CA THR A 16 -10.57 -0.89 -2.43
C THR A 16 -10.61 -0.67 -0.91
N ALA A 17 -9.49 -0.31 -0.29
CA ALA A 17 -9.41 -0.06 1.14
C ALA A 17 -10.36 1.07 1.59
N LYS A 18 -10.50 2.13 0.78
CA LYS A 18 -11.46 3.22 1.02
C LYS A 18 -12.91 2.73 0.98
N LYS A 19 -13.28 1.92 -0.03
CA LYS A 19 -14.63 1.36 -0.15
C LYS A 19 -14.93 0.42 1.02
N VAL A 20 -14.00 -0.47 1.38
CA VAL A 20 -14.13 -1.39 2.52
C VAL A 20 -14.30 -0.62 3.84
N ALA A 21 -13.48 0.40 4.08
CA ALA A 21 -13.58 1.24 5.27
C ALA A 21 -14.94 1.93 5.39
N HIS A 22 -15.45 2.47 4.28
CA HIS A 22 -16.77 3.07 4.23
C HIS A 22 -17.89 2.07 4.51
N THR A 23 -17.84 0.88 3.89
CA THR A 23 -18.85 -0.17 4.05
C THR A 23 -18.90 -0.72 5.46
N LEU A 24 -17.73 -0.90 6.11
CA LEU A 24 -17.65 -1.40 7.48
C LEU A 24 -17.81 -0.29 8.53
N ASN A 25 -17.90 0.97 8.11
CA ASN A 25 -17.87 2.14 8.99
C ASN A 25 -16.64 2.15 9.92
N TYR A 26 -15.47 1.79 9.37
CA TYR A 26 -14.20 1.75 10.08
C TYR A 26 -13.32 2.95 9.72
N PRO A 27 -12.55 3.50 10.68
CA PRO A 27 -11.52 4.48 10.34
C PRO A 27 -10.48 3.84 9.42
N ARG A 28 -9.95 4.66 8.50
CA ARG A 28 -8.93 4.25 7.54
C ARG A 28 -7.65 5.03 7.74
N PHE A 29 -6.52 4.33 7.86
CA PHE A 29 -5.19 4.89 7.98
C PHE A 29 -4.36 4.54 6.75
N TYR A 30 -3.78 5.54 6.10
CA TYR A 30 -3.03 5.38 4.87
C TYR A 30 -1.57 5.82 5.07
N MET A 31 -0.68 4.85 5.33
CA MET A 31 0.74 5.11 5.60
C MET A 31 1.47 5.70 4.40
N GLY A 32 1.02 5.40 3.18
CA GLY A 32 1.55 6.04 1.98
C GLY A 32 1.34 7.55 1.96
N GLN A 33 0.28 8.08 2.57
CA GLN A 33 0.11 9.53 2.71
C GLN A 33 1.10 10.09 3.72
N MET A 34 1.23 9.47 4.88
CA MET A 34 2.23 9.86 5.88
C MET A 34 3.64 9.92 5.28
N PHE A 35 4.00 8.94 4.45
CA PHE A 35 5.29 8.91 3.76
C PHE A 35 5.45 10.10 2.79
N ARG A 36 4.40 10.45 2.03
CA ARG A 36 4.38 11.63 1.15
C ARG A 36 4.50 12.94 1.94
N ASP A 37 3.80 13.03 3.06
CA ASP A 37 3.85 14.23 3.92
C ASP A 37 5.24 14.42 4.51
N MET A 38 5.89 13.34 4.95
CA MET A 38 7.28 13.36 5.42
C MET A 38 8.28 13.79 4.33
N ALA A 39 8.05 13.42 3.07
CA ALA A 39 8.84 13.87 1.94
C ALA A 39 8.62 15.37 1.68
N LYS A 40 7.36 15.80 1.66
CA LYS A 40 6.97 17.20 1.45
C LYS A 40 7.53 18.15 2.52
N GLU A 41 7.49 17.75 3.79
CA GLU A 41 8.08 18.50 4.90
C GLU A 41 9.59 18.75 4.71
N ARG A 42 10.25 17.92 3.92
CA ARG A 42 11.68 18.02 3.59
C ARG A 42 11.94 18.68 2.24
N ASN A 43 10.89 19.19 1.58
CA ASN A 43 10.94 19.72 0.21
C ASN A 43 11.51 18.70 -0.81
N MET A 44 11.17 17.42 -0.65
CA MET A 44 11.65 16.31 -1.46
C MET A 44 10.49 15.70 -2.25
N THR A 45 10.82 15.15 -3.42
CA THR A 45 9.96 14.20 -4.10
C THR A 45 9.92 12.87 -3.32
N VAL A 46 8.91 12.06 -3.56
CA VAL A 46 8.81 10.73 -2.96
C VAL A 46 10.00 9.86 -3.32
N ASP A 47 10.49 9.94 -4.56
CA ASP A 47 11.65 9.18 -5.03
C ASP A 47 12.97 9.59 -4.34
N GLU A 48 13.14 10.89 -4.04
CA GLU A 48 14.30 11.38 -3.28
C GLU A 48 14.24 10.93 -1.83
N PHE A 49 13.04 11.02 -1.24
CA PHE A 49 12.83 10.59 0.13
C PHE A 49 13.00 9.07 0.30
N ASP A 50 12.53 8.28 -0.68
CA ASP A 50 12.71 6.82 -0.71
C ASP A 50 14.21 6.42 -0.71
N ARG A 51 15.05 7.15 -1.46
CA ARG A 51 16.52 6.93 -1.43
C ARG A 51 17.14 7.19 -0.07
N ILE A 52 16.66 8.20 0.66
CA ILE A 52 17.13 8.50 2.02
C ILE A 52 16.68 7.40 2.98
N CYS A 53 15.43 6.96 2.89
CA CYS A 53 14.91 5.86 3.71
C CYS A 53 15.69 4.56 3.50
N LYS A 54 16.18 4.30 2.30
CA LYS A 54 17.04 3.14 2.03
C LYS A 54 18.38 3.18 2.79
N ALA A 55 18.87 4.37 3.11
CA ALA A 55 20.08 4.58 3.90
C ALA A 55 19.79 4.68 5.41
N ASP A 56 18.65 5.23 5.79
CA ASP A 56 18.27 5.53 7.18
C ASP A 56 16.97 4.85 7.59
N ALA A 57 17.09 3.72 8.29
CA ALA A 57 15.95 2.95 8.80
C ALA A 57 15.11 3.70 9.85
N SER A 58 15.63 4.79 10.45
CA SER A 58 14.90 5.55 11.47
C SER A 58 13.64 6.22 10.92
N LEU A 59 13.62 6.50 9.62
CA LEU A 59 12.47 7.10 8.94
C LEU A 59 11.32 6.11 8.76
N ASP A 60 11.64 4.87 8.36
CA ASP A 60 10.66 3.79 8.32
C ASP A 60 10.13 3.47 9.71
N LYS A 61 11.02 3.47 10.71
CA LYS A 61 10.65 3.21 12.11
C LYS A 61 9.59 4.18 12.63
N LYS A 62 9.58 5.44 12.20
CA LYS A 62 8.51 6.39 12.58
C LYS A 62 7.14 5.96 12.08
N VAL A 63 7.07 5.41 10.88
CA VAL A 63 5.82 4.86 10.31
C VAL A 63 5.40 3.62 11.09
N ASP A 64 6.35 2.75 11.42
CA ASP A 64 6.09 1.51 12.15
C ASP A 64 5.66 1.78 13.60
N ASP A 65 6.30 2.72 14.29
CA ASP A 65 5.91 3.15 15.63
C ASP A 65 4.46 3.73 15.62
N TYR A 66 4.09 4.45 14.56
CA TYR A 66 2.73 4.94 14.38
C TYR A 66 1.73 3.80 14.13
N ILE A 67 2.09 2.79 13.33
CA ILE A 67 1.28 1.58 13.13
C ILE A 67 1.00 0.88 14.46
N LEU A 68 2.03 0.70 15.28
CA LEU A 68 1.91 0.08 16.60
C LEU A 68 1.04 0.91 17.55
N LYS A 69 1.15 2.23 17.50
CA LYS A 69 0.30 3.14 18.27
C LYS A 69 -1.17 2.99 17.86
N LEU A 70 -1.46 3.02 16.56
CA LEU A 70 -2.82 2.82 16.04
C LEU A 70 -3.44 1.51 16.52
N ALA A 71 -2.68 0.42 16.50
CA ALA A 71 -3.14 -0.90 16.94
C ALA A 71 -3.43 -0.97 18.44
N LYS A 72 -2.81 -0.12 19.25
CA LYS A 72 -3.10 -0.01 20.70
C LYS A 72 -4.33 0.84 20.99
N GLU A 73 -4.53 1.90 20.21
CA GLU A 73 -5.57 2.90 20.45
C GLU A 73 -6.92 2.54 19.80
N ASN A 74 -6.90 1.69 18.76
CA ASN A 74 -8.08 1.36 17.98
C ASN A 74 -8.30 -0.15 17.91
N LYS A 75 -9.56 -0.59 18.06
CA LYS A 75 -9.96 -2.01 17.96
C LYS A 75 -10.28 -2.42 16.53
N ASP A 76 -10.90 -1.51 15.78
CA ASP A 76 -11.46 -1.76 14.46
C ASP A 76 -11.00 -0.66 13.51
N PHE A 77 -10.24 -1.03 12.46
CA PHE A 77 -9.79 -0.10 11.43
C PHE A 77 -9.23 -0.81 10.21
N ILE A 78 -9.13 -0.04 9.12
CA ILE A 78 -8.44 -0.43 7.89
C ILE A 78 -7.09 0.29 7.87
N ILE A 79 -6.03 -0.43 7.52
CA ILE A 79 -4.70 0.16 7.36
C ILE A 79 -4.04 -0.26 6.05
N GLU A 80 -3.50 0.71 5.34
CA GLU A 80 -2.68 0.49 4.14
C GLU A 80 -1.21 0.76 4.47
N SER A 81 -0.40 -0.28 4.42
CA SER A 81 1.03 -0.21 4.75
C SER A 81 1.80 -1.36 4.10
N ARG A 82 3.12 -1.18 3.94
CA ARG A 82 4.04 -2.24 3.54
C ARG A 82 4.32 -3.24 4.67
N THR A 83 4.21 -2.78 5.93
CA THR A 83 4.68 -3.50 7.12
C THR A 83 3.58 -3.82 8.13
N ALA A 84 2.36 -3.27 7.99
CA ALA A 84 1.28 -3.46 8.97
C ALA A 84 0.92 -4.95 9.18
N TRP A 85 0.97 -5.79 8.15
CA TRP A 85 0.76 -7.22 8.25
C TRP A 85 1.74 -7.92 9.21
N HIS A 86 2.94 -7.38 9.34
CA HIS A 86 3.99 -7.86 10.23
C HIS A 86 3.84 -7.30 11.66
N PHE A 87 3.66 -5.99 11.78
CA PHE A 87 3.55 -5.32 13.09
C PHE A 87 2.20 -5.53 13.78
N ILE A 88 1.17 -5.92 13.03
CA ILE A 88 -0.15 -6.29 13.57
C ILE A 88 -0.47 -7.74 13.17
N PRO A 89 0.15 -8.74 13.82
CA PRO A 89 0.01 -10.15 13.41
C PRO A 89 -1.42 -10.66 13.43
N LYS A 90 -2.28 -10.05 14.26
CA LYS A 90 -3.71 -10.41 14.39
C LYS A 90 -4.60 -9.73 13.34
N SER A 91 -4.06 -8.84 12.50
CA SER A 91 -4.84 -8.25 11.42
C SER A 91 -5.21 -9.27 10.37
N LEU A 92 -6.35 -9.08 9.70
CA LEU A 92 -6.68 -9.78 8.47
C LEU A 92 -5.86 -9.19 7.33
N LYS A 93 -4.98 -9.99 6.73
CA LYS A 93 -3.91 -9.55 5.85
C LYS A 93 -4.30 -9.76 4.39
N ILE A 94 -4.42 -8.68 3.64
CA ILE A 94 -4.81 -8.69 2.23
C ILE A 94 -3.68 -8.14 1.37
N TYR A 95 -3.32 -8.88 0.32
CA TYR A 95 -2.38 -8.45 -0.70
C TYR A 95 -3.06 -8.36 -2.06
N LEU A 96 -2.99 -7.19 -2.70
CA LEU A 96 -3.49 -6.98 -4.06
C LEU A 96 -2.32 -6.89 -5.02
N LYS A 97 -2.22 -7.84 -5.94
CA LYS A 97 -1.22 -7.84 -7.01
C LYS A 97 -1.82 -7.41 -8.34
N VAL A 98 -0.98 -6.95 -9.24
CA VAL A 98 -1.36 -6.55 -10.59
C VAL A 98 -0.18 -6.73 -11.54
N ASP A 99 -0.46 -7.03 -12.81
CA ASP A 99 0.54 -7.00 -13.88
C ASP A 99 1.19 -5.61 -13.98
N GLU A 100 2.47 -5.57 -14.29
CA GLU A 100 3.25 -4.31 -14.27
C GLU A 100 2.82 -3.35 -15.40
N ARG A 101 2.42 -3.85 -16.58
CA ARG A 101 1.92 -3.01 -17.66
C ARG A 101 0.53 -2.46 -17.34
N GLU A 102 -0.37 -3.32 -16.86
CA GLU A 102 -1.69 -2.90 -16.40
C GLU A 102 -1.59 -1.86 -15.28
N ALA A 103 -0.64 -2.04 -14.36
CA ALA A 103 -0.37 -1.05 -13.30
C ALA A 103 0.05 0.29 -13.89
N ALA A 104 0.94 0.30 -14.88
CA ALA A 104 1.40 1.52 -15.53
C ALA A 104 0.27 2.22 -16.29
N GLU A 105 -0.55 1.47 -17.03
CA GLU A 105 -1.73 2.00 -17.73
C GLU A 105 -2.74 2.65 -16.76
N ARG A 106 -3.07 1.97 -15.64
CA ARG A 106 -3.96 2.53 -14.61
C ARG A 106 -3.41 3.81 -14.01
N VAL A 107 -2.11 3.81 -13.70
CA VAL A 107 -1.44 4.99 -13.14
C VAL A 107 -1.43 6.14 -14.15
N PHE A 108 -1.20 5.86 -15.43
CA PHE A 108 -1.21 6.87 -16.49
C PHE A 108 -2.59 7.52 -16.66
N LYS A 109 -3.66 6.73 -16.67
CA LYS A 109 -5.04 7.22 -16.71
C LYS A 109 -5.42 8.08 -15.49
N GLU A 110 -4.73 7.91 -14.37
CA GLU A 110 -4.99 8.65 -13.12
C GLU A 110 -3.98 9.76 -12.84
N THR A 111 -3.14 10.19 -13.81
CA THR A 111 -2.10 11.21 -13.61
C THR A 111 -2.65 12.56 -13.13
N ASP A 112 -3.90 12.89 -13.44
CA ASP A 112 -4.58 14.10 -12.98
C ASP A 112 -5.08 14.03 -11.53
N ASN A 113 -4.92 12.90 -10.85
CA ASN A 113 -5.38 12.72 -9.47
C ASN A 113 -4.45 13.48 -8.50
N GLU A 114 -5.04 14.39 -7.70
CA GLU A 114 -4.31 15.22 -6.73
C GLU A 114 -3.43 14.43 -5.77
N ASN A 115 -3.83 13.21 -5.39
CA ASN A 115 -3.04 12.33 -4.52
C ASN A 115 -1.73 11.86 -5.16
N ARG A 116 -1.55 12.04 -6.47
CA ARG A 116 -0.36 11.63 -7.22
C ARG A 116 0.52 12.79 -7.66
N LYS A 117 0.06 14.04 -7.54
CA LYS A 117 0.83 15.24 -7.94
C LYS A 117 2.21 15.35 -7.26
N ASN A 118 2.43 14.65 -6.15
CA ASN A 118 3.72 14.62 -5.43
C ASN A 118 4.51 13.32 -5.67
N GLU A 119 3.99 12.38 -6.45
CA GLU A 119 4.66 11.09 -6.63
C GLU A 119 5.86 11.16 -7.59
N SER A 120 5.99 12.20 -8.36
CA SER A 120 7.12 12.60 -9.21
C SER A 120 6.67 13.20 -10.54
N LYS A 121 7.60 13.79 -11.23
CA LYS A 121 7.64 14.30 -12.61
C LYS A 121 6.38 14.03 -13.45
N ASN A 122 5.98 15.00 -14.24
CA ASN A 122 5.06 14.79 -15.35
C ASN A 122 5.59 13.66 -16.24
N TYR A 123 5.00 12.48 -16.14
CA TYR A 123 5.31 11.37 -17.04
C TYR A 123 4.73 11.67 -18.42
N ASN A 124 5.52 11.46 -19.47
CA ASN A 124 5.10 11.71 -20.84
C ASN A 124 4.56 10.43 -21.52
N SER A 125 4.78 9.28 -20.91
CA SER A 125 4.35 7.99 -21.46
C SER A 125 4.12 6.92 -20.39
N GLU A 126 3.34 5.88 -20.76
CA GLU A 126 3.15 4.68 -19.94
C GLU A 126 4.46 3.94 -19.65
N ASP A 127 5.40 3.92 -20.62
CA ASP A 127 6.69 3.27 -20.44
C ASP A 127 7.55 3.96 -19.37
N GLU A 128 7.51 5.29 -19.28
CA GLU A 128 8.16 6.03 -18.19
C GLU A 128 7.59 5.66 -16.82
N ILE A 129 6.27 5.50 -16.75
CA ILE A 129 5.60 5.06 -15.53
C ILE A 129 5.99 3.62 -15.20
N LEU A 130 5.99 2.72 -16.18
CA LEU A 130 6.36 1.32 -16.00
C LEU A 130 7.77 1.21 -15.39
N GLU A 131 8.74 1.92 -15.93
CA GLU A 131 10.11 1.91 -15.40
C GLU A 131 10.18 2.54 -13.98
N SER A 132 9.42 3.58 -13.72
CA SER A 132 9.32 4.17 -12.38
C SER A 132 8.72 3.18 -11.37
N LEU A 133 7.63 2.49 -11.74
CA LEU A 133 7.00 1.48 -10.89
C LEU A 133 7.93 0.31 -10.59
N LYS A 134 8.64 -0.21 -11.59
CA LYS A 134 9.66 -1.26 -11.42
C LYS A 134 10.75 -0.83 -10.45
N LYS A 135 11.25 0.39 -10.61
CA LYS A 135 12.28 0.95 -9.74
C LYS A 135 11.79 1.09 -8.30
N ARG A 136 10.57 1.60 -8.09
CA ARG A 136 9.96 1.72 -6.75
C ARG A 136 9.76 0.34 -6.12
N LYS A 137 9.27 -0.64 -6.90
CA LYS A 137 9.10 -2.02 -6.45
C LYS A 137 10.42 -2.60 -5.94
N LYS A 138 11.48 -2.48 -6.75
CA LYS A 138 12.83 -2.94 -6.38
C LYS A 138 13.36 -2.22 -5.13
N ASN A 139 13.16 -0.91 -5.03
CA ASN A 139 13.60 -0.14 -3.88
C ASN A 139 12.88 -0.56 -2.60
N ASP A 140 11.56 -0.76 -2.65
CA ASP A 140 10.77 -1.27 -1.53
C ASP A 140 11.32 -2.63 -1.08
N ASP A 141 11.49 -3.58 -2.02
CA ASP A 141 11.93 -4.94 -1.72
C ASP A 141 13.32 -4.95 -1.05
N GLU A 142 14.29 -4.23 -1.62
CA GLU A 142 15.64 -4.13 -1.06
C GLU A 142 15.65 -3.42 0.31
N ARG A 143 14.85 -2.38 0.48
CA ARG A 143 14.76 -1.61 1.73
C ARG A 143 14.21 -2.46 2.87
N TYR A 144 13.06 -3.10 2.67
CA TYR A 144 12.42 -3.88 3.73
C TYR A 144 13.19 -5.19 4.02
N LEU A 145 13.81 -5.79 3.01
CA LEU A 145 14.72 -6.91 3.24
C LEU A 145 15.93 -6.50 4.06
N LYS A 146 16.56 -5.37 3.72
CA LYS A 146 17.74 -4.86 4.44
C LYS A 146 17.43 -4.45 5.88
N HIS A 147 16.34 -3.73 6.11
CA HIS A 147 16.05 -3.12 7.42
C HIS A 147 15.38 -4.10 8.38
N TYR A 148 14.59 -5.03 7.88
CA TYR A 148 13.74 -5.90 8.71
C TYR A 148 13.89 -7.40 8.40
N GLY A 149 14.63 -7.78 7.36
CA GLY A 149 14.65 -9.16 6.87
C GLY A 149 13.31 -9.63 6.28
N LEU A 150 12.46 -8.70 5.87
CA LEU A 150 11.11 -8.98 5.39
C LEU A 150 11.04 -9.02 3.86
N ASP A 151 10.55 -10.13 3.32
CA ASP A 151 10.01 -10.19 1.97
C ASP A 151 8.53 -9.75 2.02
N ILE A 152 8.30 -8.48 1.69
CA ILE A 152 6.96 -7.87 1.77
C ILE A 152 6.00 -8.33 0.68
N ARG A 153 6.47 -9.16 -0.28
CA ARG A 153 5.64 -9.68 -1.40
C ARG A 153 5.39 -11.16 -1.30
N LYS A 154 6.01 -11.84 -0.34
CA LYS A 154 5.83 -13.28 -0.13
C LYS A 154 4.35 -13.58 0.17
N GLU A 155 3.69 -14.26 -0.76
CA GLU A 155 2.24 -14.50 -0.70
C GLU A 155 1.80 -15.23 0.58
N SER A 156 2.66 -16.12 1.11
CA SER A 156 2.36 -16.84 2.37
C SER A 156 2.28 -15.95 3.63
N ASN A 157 2.60 -14.67 3.51
CA ASN A 157 2.44 -13.70 4.61
C ASN A 157 1.00 -13.16 4.72
N TYR A 158 0.14 -13.48 3.74
CA TYR A 158 -1.19 -12.87 3.60
C TYR A 158 -2.29 -13.92 3.67
N ASP A 159 -3.43 -13.55 4.23
CA ASP A 159 -4.61 -14.41 4.35
C ASP A 159 -5.43 -14.42 3.05
N LEU A 160 -5.35 -13.33 2.25
CA LEU A 160 -5.89 -13.22 0.91
C LEU A 160 -4.84 -12.59 -0.01
N VAL A 161 -4.54 -13.27 -1.12
CA VAL A 161 -3.79 -12.71 -2.25
C VAL A 161 -4.73 -12.67 -3.45
N LEU A 162 -4.97 -11.49 -3.99
CA LEU A 162 -5.88 -11.29 -5.12
C LEU A 162 -5.15 -10.62 -6.29
N ASP A 163 -5.15 -11.28 -7.43
CA ASP A 163 -4.72 -10.69 -8.69
C ASP A 163 -5.84 -9.82 -9.26
N THR A 164 -5.55 -8.55 -9.42
CA THR A 164 -6.51 -7.54 -9.86
C THR A 164 -6.36 -7.17 -11.33
N THR A 165 -5.44 -7.80 -12.06
CA THR A 165 -5.07 -7.43 -13.44
C THR A 165 -6.29 -7.32 -14.36
N ASN A 166 -7.16 -8.32 -14.34
CA ASN A 166 -8.34 -8.36 -15.21
C ASN A 166 -9.66 -8.10 -14.48
N LEU A 167 -9.58 -7.42 -13.30
CA LEU A 167 -10.76 -7.16 -12.48
C LEU A 167 -11.08 -5.67 -12.45
N SER A 168 -12.36 -5.36 -12.51
CA SER A 168 -12.89 -4.03 -12.22
C SER A 168 -12.75 -3.71 -10.72
N ILE A 169 -12.81 -2.43 -10.38
CA ILE A 169 -12.80 -1.97 -8.97
C ILE A 169 -13.92 -2.64 -8.15
N GLU A 170 -15.08 -2.84 -8.76
CA GLU A 170 -16.23 -3.45 -8.09
C GLU A 170 -16.02 -4.94 -7.83
N GLU A 171 -15.48 -5.67 -8.80
CA GLU A 171 -15.16 -7.10 -8.62
C GLU A 171 -14.09 -7.31 -7.55
N VAL A 172 -13.04 -6.46 -7.52
CA VAL A 172 -12.01 -6.50 -6.46
C VAL A 172 -12.65 -6.25 -5.10
N PHE A 173 -13.48 -5.22 -4.99
CA PHE A 173 -14.18 -4.89 -3.75
C PHE A 173 -15.07 -6.04 -3.28
N ASN A 174 -15.88 -6.63 -4.15
CA ASN A 174 -16.79 -7.72 -3.81
C ASN A 174 -16.02 -8.95 -3.31
N LYS A 175 -14.95 -9.36 -4.01
CA LYS A 175 -14.10 -10.49 -3.57
C LYS A 175 -13.44 -10.24 -2.22
N VAL A 176 -12.99 -9.01 -1.97
CA VAL A 176 -12.41 -8.63 -0.69
C VAL A 176 -13.46 -8.65 0.42
N MET A 177 -14.66 -8.12 0.17
CA MET A 177 -15.74 -8.12 1.15
C MET A 177 -16.25 -9.54 1.46
N GLU A 178 -16.40 -10.39 0.45
CA GLU A 178 -16.74 -11.81 0.63
C GLU A 178 -15.73 -12.50 1.56
N PHE A 179 -14.44 -12.28 1.31
CA PHE A 179 -13.40 -12.83 2.17
C PHE A 179 -13.48 -12.28 3.60
N ILE A 180 -13.63 -10.97 3.79
CA ILE A 180 -13.75 -10.34 5.12
C ILE A 180 -14.97 -10.91 5.87
N ASN A 181 -16.13 -10.98 5.22
CA ASN A 181 -17.36 -11.49 5.83
C ASN A 181 -17.22 -12.95 6.28
N SER A 182 -16.54 -13.79 5.47
CA SER A 182 -16.25 -15.19 5.84
C SER A 182 -15.40 -15.35 7.11
N LYS A 183 -14.75 -14.26 7.58
CA LYS A 183 -13.93 -14.24 8.81
C LYS A 183 -14.65 -13.60 10.00
N ILE A 184 -15.71 -12.81 9.75
CA ILE A 184 -16.53 -12.21 10.80
C ILE A 184 -17.54 -13.25 11.33
N GLU A 185 -18.04 -14.13 10.45
CA GLU A 185 -19.06 -15.13 10.77
C GLU A 185 -18.54 -16.35 11.55
N LYS A 186 -17.24 -16.39 11.85
CA LYS A 186 -16.59 -17.44 12.64
C LYS A 186 -16.21 -16.94 14.03
#